data_4a4675b94a9529085c0bb3bf08e9fd13
#
_entry.id   4a4675b94a9529085c0bb3bf08e9fd13
#
_cell.length_a   1.000
_cell.length_b   1.000
_cell.length_c   1.000
_cell.angle_alpha   90.00
_cell.angle_beta   90.00
_cell.angle_gamma   90.00
#
_symmetry.space_group_name_H-M   'P 1'
#
loop_
_entity.id
_entity.type
_entity.pdbx_description
1 polymer ?
#
loop_
_entity_poly.entity_id
_entity_poly.type
_entity_poly.pdbx_seq_one_letter_code
_entity_poly.pdbx_strand_id
1 'polypeptide(L)'
;MMILSGLLQTASAQETKKEEKFRKNTVHINITNPLIFGSGSIVLGYERLLKSKKHSFSINIGLTSFPDFGLIENDSLKHLAKLKDQKGFNVSADYRFYLLKENKHPAPRGVYIGPYYSYNYFGNHNSWEIKNSNGSTAIVESEVKLNVHTIGFEFGYQFVFRDRISLDMVLLGPGVGTYDFKAGFSNNLSDAAKQKILEALDGALAEKFPGYGIIVNEEEFKRKGSTDRTTIGYRYMVQLGFRF
;
A
#
# COMPACT_ATOMS: atom_id res chain seq x y z
N MET A 1 63.15 21.39 -56.46
CA MET A 1 61.71 21.01 -56.39
C MET A 1 61.55 20.14 -55.14
N MET A 2 61.25 20.77 -54.01
CA MET A 2 61.11 20.09 -52.70
C MET A 2 59.62 19.71 -52.50
N ILE A 3 59.40 18.40 -52.31
CA ILE A 3 58.05 17.88 -52.01
C ILE A 3 57.93 17.81 -50.49
N LEU A 4 57.06 18.60 -49.91
CA LEU A 4 56.71 18.62 -48.51
C LEU A 4 55.60 17.60 -48.27
N SER A 5 55.90 16.44 -47.66
CA SER A 5 54.95 15.44 -47.21
C SER A 5 54.41 15.80 -45.83
N GLY A 6 53.18 16.33 -45.80
CA GLY A 6 52.47 16.58 -44.54
C GLY A 6 51.94 15.30 -43.92
N LEU A 7 52.42 14.99 -42.72
CA LEU A 7 51.90 13.98 -41.81
C LEU A 7 50.61 14.46 -41.16
N LEU A 8 49.48 13.96 -41.61
CA LEU A 8 48.21 14.07 -40.90
C LEU A 8 48.19 13.05 -39.75
N GLN A 9 48.46 13.50 -38.53
CA GLN A 9 48.17 12.74 -37.31
C GLN A 9 46.69 12.84 -37.01
N THR A 10 45.96 11.76 -37.30
CA THR A 10 44.60 11.57 -36.81
C THR A 10 44.64 11.30 -35.31
N ALA A 11 44.31 12.34 -34.51
CA ALA A 11 44.09 12.18 -33.09
C ALA A 11 42.85 11.34 -32.89
N SER A 12 43.04 10.05 -32.59
CA SER A 12 41.96 9.17 -32.16
C SER A 12 41.52 9.59 -30.76
N ALA A 13 40.45 10.33 -30.64
CA ALA A 13 39.82 10.63 -29.36
C ALA A 13 39.30 9.32 -28.76
N GLN A 14 40.08 8.76 -27.85
CA GLN A 14 39.65 7.65 -27.02
C GLN A 14 38.55 8.18 -26.10
N GLU A 15 37.28 7.99 -26.48
CA GLU A 15 36.16 8.12 -25.54
C GLU A 15 36.42 7.18 -24.39
N THR A 16 36.91 7.71 -23.28
CA THR A 16 36.92 7.03 -22.00
C THR A 16 35.49 6.75 -21.62
N LYS A 17 35.02 5.55 -21.94
CA LYS A 17 33.78 5.00 -21.41
C LYS A 17 33.90 5.07 -19.89
N LYS A 18 33.28 6.10 -19.29
CA LYS A 18 33.12 6.23 -17.85
C LYS A 18 32.46 4.94 -17.40
N GLU A 19 33.16 4.07 -16.66
CA GLU A 19 32.55 2.90 -16.06
C GLU A 19 31.38 3.39 -15.22
N GLU A 20 30.16 3.16 -15.71
CA GLU A 20 28.94 3.49 -14.99
C GLU A 20 28.96 2.70 -13.68
N LYS A 21 29.16 3.40 -12.57
CA LYS A 21 29.16 2.82 -11.23
C LYS A 21 27.80 2.12 -11.02
N PHE A 22 27.80 0.81 -11.12
CA PHE A 22 26.59 -0.01 -11.05
C PHE A 22 25.96 0.09 -9.66
N ARG A 23 24.86 0.86 -9.53
CA ARG A 23 24.10 1.05 -8.29
C ARG A 23 23.16 -0.11 -8.06
N LYS A 24 23.30 -0.77 -6.93
CA LYS A 24 22.55 -1.99 -6.60
C LYS A 24 21.40 -1.75 -5.64
N ASN A 25 21.41 -0.63 -4.94
CA ASN A 25 20.48 -0.34 -3.88
C ASN A 25 19.59 0.84 -4.27
N THR A 26 18.32 0.77 -3.89
CA THR A 26 17.35 1.85 -4.08
C THR A 26 16.55 1.99 -2.80
N VAL A 27 16.41 3.20 -2.28
CA VAL A 27 15.40 3.52 -1.27
C VAL A 27 14.21 4.14 -1.97
N HIS A 28 13.01 3.78 -1.54
CA HIS A 28 11.76 4.24 -2.11
C HIS A 28 10.88 4.94 -1.08
N ILE A 29 10.07 5.88 -1.54
CA ILE A 29 8.91 6.36 -0.83
C ILE A 29 7.66 6.01 -1.65
N ASN A 30 6.69 5.38 -1.00
CA ASN A 30 5.42 5.05 -1.63
C ASN A 30 4.54 6.30 -1.67
N ILE A 31 4.11 6.71 -2.88
CA ILE A 31 3.25 7.87 -3.07
C ILE A 31 1.77 7.49 -3.19
N THR A 32 1.46 6.21 -3.40
CA THR A 32 0.08 5.71 -3.47
C THR A 32 -0.59 5.72 -2.11
N ASN A 33 0.14 5.29 -1.06
CA ASN A 33 -0.43 5.18 0.29
C ASN A 33 -1.00 6.51 0.83
N PRO A 34 -0.26 7.64 0.80
CA PRO A 34 -0.82 8.91 1.26
C PRO A 34 -2.00 9.41 0.41
N LEU A 35 -2.08 9.04 -0.86
CA LEU A 35 -3.21 9.40 -1.72
C LEU A 35 -4.48 8.62 -1.39
N ILE A 36 -4.35 7.35 -0.97
CA ILE A 36 -5.50 6.48 -0.67
C ILE A 36 -5.91 6.58 0.79
N PHE A 37 -4.93 6.51 1.70
CA PHE A 37 -5.15 6.39 3.15
C PHE A 37 -4.88 7.69 3.91
N GLY A 38 -4.64 8.81 3.19
CA GLY A 38 -4.38 10.12 3.78
C GLY A 38 -2.90 10.37 4.13
N SER A 39 -2.58 11.64 4.40
CA SER A 39 -1.21 12.14 4.57
C SER A 39 -0.42 11.52 5.74
N GLY A 40 -1.11 10.88 6.69
CA GLY A 40 -0.48 10.12 7.78
C GLY A 40 0.11 8.77 7.35
N SER A 41 -0.18 8.31 6.14
CA SER A 41 0.28 7.02 5.61
C SER A 41 1.61 7.16 4.90
N ILE A 42 2.69 6.80 5.58
CA ILE A 42 4.06 6.90 5.06
C ILE A 42 4.67 5.49 5.03
N VAL A 43 4.96 4.99 3.83
CA VAL A 43 5.62 3.70 3.61
C VAL A 43 6.92 3.93 2.86
N LEU A 44 8.00 3.43 3.43
CA LEU A 44 9.34 3.45 2.87
C LEU A 44 9.70 2.06 2.34
N GLY A 45 10.43 2.02 1.25
CA GLY A 45 10.89 0.79 0.62
C GLY A 45 12.40 0.75 0.46
N TYR A 46 12.92 -0.45 0.41
CA TYR A 46 14.30 -0.73 0.04
C TYR A 46 14.34 -1.86 -0.98
N GLU A 47 14.97 -1.61 -2.10
CA GLU A 47 15.21 -2.60 -3.15
C GLU A 47 16.70 -2.85 -3.32
N ARG A 48 17.05 -4.13 -3.47
CA ARG A 48 18.40 -4.56 -3.78
C ARG A 48 18.45 -5.41 -5.04
N LEU A 49 19.16 -4.93 -6.04
CA LEU A 49 19.47 -5.68 -7.25
C LEU A 49 20.50 -6.76 -6.94
N LEU A 50 20.20 -8.00 -7.29
CA LEU A 50 21.06 -9.15 -7.03
C LEU A 50 22.26 -9.23 -8.00
N LYS A 51 23.24 -10.07 -7.68
CA LYS A 51 24.46 -10.23 -8.48
C LYS A 51 24.20 -10.64 -9.93
N SER A 52 23.11 -11.35 -10.17
CA SER A 52 22.68 -11.75 -11.52
C SER A 52 22.35 -10.58 -12.45
N LYS A 53 22.10 -9.37 -11.87
CA LYS A 53 21.63 -8.17 -12.59
C LYS A 53 20.31 -8.41 -13.38
N LYS A 54 19.54 -9.42 -12.98
CA LYS A 54 18.26 -9.83 -13.58
C LYS A 54 17.12 -9.83 -12.59
N HIS A 55 17.46 -9.84 -11.31
CA HIS A 55 16.52 -10.01 -10.22
C HIS A 55 16.78 -8.97 -9.15
N SER A 56 15.72 -8.53 -8.47
CA SER A 56 15.83 -7.77 -7.25
C SER A 56 14.93 -8.33 -6.16
N PHE A 57 15.22 -7.96 -4.93
CA PHE A 57 14.37 -8.16 -3.77
C PHE A 57 14.02 -6.80 -3.21
N SER A 58 12.74 -6.60 -2.90
CA SER A 58 12.24 -5.36 -2.29
C SER A 58 11.50 -5.67 -0.99
N ILE A 59 11.65 -4.77 -0.02
CA ILE A 59 10.89 -4.78 1.23
C ILE A 59 10.35 -3.38 1.47
N ASN A 60 9.09 -3.29 1.91
CA ASN A 60 8.45 -2.04 2.27
C ASN A 60 7.91 -2.13 3.69
N ILE A 61 8.05 -1.04 4.44
CA ILE A 61 7.53 -0.92 5.80
C ILE A 61 7.08 0.52 6.05
N GLY A 62 5.99 0.68 6.76
CA GLY A 62 5.52 2.02 7.10
C GLY A 62 4.25 2.05 7.90
N LEU A 63 3.84 3.27 8.20
CA LEU A 63 2.59 3.55 8.87
C LEU A 63 1.48 3.73 7.82
N THR A 64 0.30 3.24 8.15
CA THR A 64 -0.92 3.43 7.37
C THR A 64 -2.00 3.96 8.29
N SER A 65 -2.92 4.74 7.75
CA SER A 65 -4.08 5.20 8.50
C SER A 65 -5.31 4.46 8.01
N PHE A 66 -6.24 4.19 8.91
CA PHE A 66 -7.55 3.74 8.50
C PHE A 66 -8.25 4.89 7.75
N PRO A 67 -8.96 4.63 6.64
CA PRO A 67 -9.74 5.66 6.00
C PRO A 67 -10.74 6.29 6.97
N ASP A 68 -10.90 7.61 6.89
CA ASP A 68 -11.87 8.32 7.70
C ASP A 68 -13.29 7.95 7.26
N PHE A 69 -14.10 7.46 8.18
CA PHE A 69 -15.50 7.14 7.92
C PHE A 69 -16.37 8.38 7.73
N GLY A 70 -15.84 9.57 8.01
CA GLY A 70 -16.61 10.82 8.03
C GLY A 70 -17.51 10.93 9.26
N LEU A 71 -18.39 11.90 9.23
CA LEU A 71 -19.41 12.09 10.27
C LEU A 71 -20.59 11.15 9.98
N ILE A 72 -20.77 10.14 10.82
CA ILE A 72 -21.98 9.32 10.83
C ILE A 72 -22.92 9.93 11.85
N GLU A 73 -23.98 10.54 11.38
CA GLU A 73 -25.00 11.15 12.24
C GLU A 73 -26.40 10.77 11.73
N ASN A 74 -27.21 10.25 12.63
CA ASN A 74 -28.63 10.04 12.43
C ASN A 74 -29.39 10.39 13.73
N ASP A 75 -30.73 10.32 13.71
CA ASP A 75 -31.59 10.72 14.84
C ASP A 75 -31.25 10.05 16.18
N SER A 76 -30.62 8.86 16.13
CA SER A 76 -30.36 8.03 17.31
C SER A 76 -28.87 7.82 17.59
N LEU A 77 -27.99 8.10 16.63
CA LEU A 77 -26.56 7.79 16.69
C LEU A 77 -25.74 8.92 16.12
N LYS A 78 -24.75 9.38 16.86
CA LYS A 78 -23.80 10.39 16.42
C LYS A 78 -22.38 9.91 16.66
N HIS A 79 -21.58 9.90 15.60
CA HIS A 79 -20.15 9.62 15.68
C HIS A 79 -19.41 10.83 16.21
N LEU A 80 -18.77 10.70 17.37
CA LEU A 80 -18.07 11.79 18.06
C LEU A 80 -16.57 11.86 17.71
N ALA A 81 -16.12 11.10 16.71
CA ALA A 81 -14.70 10.90 16.47
C ALA A 81 -13.94 12.20 16.25
N LYS A 82 -13.07 12.48 17.17
CA LYS A 82 -11.80 13.12 16.86
C LYS A 82 -10.83 12.00 16.48
N LEU A 83 -10.39 11.99 15.24
CA LEU A 83 -9.48 11.03 14.58
C LEU A 83 -8.11 10.82 15.29
N LYS A 84 -8.08 10.75 16.61
CA LYS A 84 -6.85 10.83 17.40
C LYS A 84 -6.09 9.51 17.53
N ASP A 85 -6.73 8.36 17.25
CA ASP A 85 -6.13 7.05 17.52
C ASP A 85 -6.23 6.07 16.34
N GLN A 86 -6.10 6.58 15.12
CA GLN A 86 -5.90 5.71 13.96
C GLN A 86 -4.49 5.15 13.99
N LYS A 87 -4.38 3.83 14.11
CA LYS A 87 -3.09 3.13 14.08
C LYS A 87 -3.13 2.08 12.99
N GLY A 88 -2.13 2.09 12.16
CA GLY A 88 -1.98 1.05 11.16
C GLY A 88 -0.55 0.96 10.72
N PHE A 89 -0.19 -0.18 10.18
CA PHE A 89 1.11 -0.38 9.57
C PHE A 89 1.02 -1.32 8.38
N ASN A 90 1.97 -1.15 7.48
CA ASN A 90 2.18 -2.00 6.31
C ASN A 90 3.56 -2.62 6.38
N VAL A 91 3.63 -3.91 6.06
CA VAL A 91 4.89 -4.61 5.76
C VAL A 91 4.66 -5.41 4.51
N SER A 92 5.52 -5.26 3.51
CA SER A 92 5.45 -6.09 2.31
C SER A 92 6.83 -6.43 1.77
N ALA A 93 6.91 -7.54 1.05
CA ALA A 93 8.12 -7.98 0.37
C ALA A 93 7.75 -8.53 -1.00
N ASP A 94 8.64 -8.32 -1.97
CA ASP A 94 8.50 -8.84 -3.31
C ASP A 94 9.85 -9.27 -3.88
N TYR A 95 9.80 -10.22 -4.80
CA TYR A 95 10.95 -10.67 -5.56
C TYR A 95 10.67 -10.44 -7.06
N ARG A 96 11.55 -9.72 -7.75
CA ARG A 96 11.32 -9.23 -9.11
C ARG A 96 12.23 -9.92 -10.10
N PHE A 97 11.62 -10.40 -11.18
CA PHE A 97 12.27 -10.92 -12.36
C PHE A 97 12.16 -9.92 -13.49
N TYR A 98 13.24 -9.23 -13.82
CA TYR A 98 13.26 -8.28 -14.94
C TYR A 98 13.30 -9.03 -16.28
N LEU A 99 12.37 -8.70 -17.16
CA LEU A 99 12.21 -9.36 -18.47
C LEU A 99 13.23 -8.82 -19.47
N LEU A 100 14.48 -9.25 -19.36
CA LEU A 100 15.61 -8.66 -20.09
C LEU A 100 15.50 -8.73 -21.60
N LYS A 101 14.80 -9.73 -22.14
CA LYS A 101 14.58 -9.84 -23.59
C LYS A 101 13.66 -8.74 -24.10
N GLU A 102 12.71 -8.34 -23.28
CA GLU A 102 11.71 -7.33 -23.59
C GLU A 102 12.17 -5.91 -23.22
N ASN A 103 13.17 -5.80 -22.34
CA ASN A 103 13.69 -4.54 -21.86
C ASN A 103 14.90 -4.08 -22.69
N LYS A 104 14.84 -2.85 -23.22
CA LYS A 104 15.95 -2.21 -23.93
C LYS A 104 17.14 -1.85 -23.04
N HIS A 105 16.95 -1.90 -21.73
CA HIS A 105 17.92 -1.47 -20.74
C HIS A 105 18.15 -2.55 -19.68
N PRO A 106 19.35 -2.61 -19.04
CA PRO A 106 19.60 -3.54 -17.96
C PRO A 106 18.75 -3.23 -16.73
N ALA A 107 18.49 -4.25 -15.91
CA ALA A 107 17.79 -4.07 -14.64
C ALA A 107 18.51 -3.04 -13.74
N PRO A 108 17.75 -2.31 -12.91
CA PRO A 108 16.34 -2.48 -12.62
C PRO A 108 15.42 -1.63 -13.50
N ARG A 109 15.85 -1.22 -14.69
CA ARG A 109 15.01 -0.45 -15.62
C ARG A 109 14.20 -1.38 -16.51
N GLY A 110 12.88 -1.20 -16.56
CA GLY A 110 11.99 -1.89 -17.46
C GLY A 110 10.92 -2.73 -16.77
N VAL A 111 10.31 -3.60 -17.53
CA VAL A 111 9.24 -4.50 -17.11
C VAL A 111 9.79 -5.58 -16.17
N TYR A 112 9.02 -5.86 -15.13
CA TYR A 112 9.27 -6.97 -14.22
C TYR A 112 7.99 -7.71 -13.85
N ILE A 113 8.14 -8.96 -13.43
CA ILE A 113 7.11 -9.78 -12.80
C ILE A 113 7.67 -10.41 -11.53
N GLY A 114 6.83 -10.78 -10.60
CA GLY A 114 7.31 -11.53 -9.44
C GLY A 114 6.26 -11.79 -8.37
N PRO A 115 6.54 -12.73 -7.46
CA PRO A 115 5.71 -12.96 -6.30
C PRO A 115 5.83 -11.83 -5.29
N TYR A 116 4.75 -11.57 -4.58
CA TYR A 116 4.73 -10.65 -3.46
C TYR A 116 3.93 -11.21 -2.28
N TYR A 117 4.25 -10.70 -1.11
CA TYR A 117 3.46 -10.83 0.10
C TYR A 117 3.29 -9.45 0.74
N SER A 118 2.10 -9.15 1.24
CA SER A 118 1.86 -7.95 2.02
C SER A 118 1.00 -8.25 3.23
N TYR A 119 1.31 -7.57 4.33
CA TYR A 119 0.52 -7.52 5.53
C TYR A 119 0.17 -6.07 5.84
N ASN A 120 -1.12 -5.82 6.06
CA ASN A 120 -1.64 -4.53 6.47
C ASN A 120 -2.46 -4.71 7.74
N TYR A 121 -2.18 -3.89 8.73
CA TYR A 121 -2.99 -3.75 9.92
C TYR A 121 -3.59 -2.35 9.94
N PHE A 122 -4.88 -2.29 10.26
CA PHE A 122 -5.59 -1.04 10.48
C PHE A 122 -6.37 -1.14 11.78
N GLY A 123 -6.24 -0.15 12.66
CA GLY A 123 -6.99 -0.03 13.89
C GLY A 123 -7.56 1.38 14.03
N ASN A 124 -8.79 1.46 14.49
CA ASN A 124 -9.45 2.75 14.74
C ASN A 124 -10.30 2.64 16.02
N HIS A 125 -10.15 3.64 16.90
CA HIS A 125 -11.01 3.84 18.06
C HIS A 125 -12.04 4.92 17.76
N ASN A 126 -13.31 4.60 18.01
CA ASN A 126 -14.43 5.48 17.73
C ASN A 126 -15.24 5.70 19.01
N SER A 127 -15.72 6.93 19.20
CA SER A 127 -16.68 7.27 20.25
C SER A 127 -18.02 7.61 19.62
N TRP A 128 -19.08 7.07 20.20
CA TRP A 128 -20.45 7.21 19.70
C TRP A 128 -21.34 7.81 20.77
N GLU A 129 -22.16 8.77 20.40
CA GLU A 129 -23.26 9.25 21.20
C GLU A 129 -24.54 8.55 20.76
N ILE A 130 -25.18 7.84 21.69
CA ILE A 130 -26.45 7.10 21.45
C ILE A 130 -27.55 7.74 22.26
N LYS A 131 -28.63 8.14 21.59
CA LYS A 131 -29.87 8.57 22.25
C LYS A 131 -30.73 7.34 22.56
N ASN A 132 -30.99 7.14 23.84
CA ASN A 132 -31.90 6.10 24.31
C ASN A 132 -33.37 6.51 24.17
N SER A 133 -34.27 5.51 24.17
CA SER A 133 -35.71 5.75 24.07
C SER A 133 -36.32 6.59 25.20
N ASN A 134 -35.65 6.66 26.35
CA ASN A 134 -36.03 7.49 27.49
C ASN A 134 -35.50 8.94 27.43
N GLY A 135 -34.88 9.35 26.31
CA GLY A 135 -34.30 10.67 26.11
C GLY A 135 -32.89 10.85 26.73
N SER A 136 -32.34 9.85 27.42
CA SER A 136 -30.99 9.93 27.94
C SER A 136 -29.97 9.66 26.83
N THR A 137 -28.79 10.25 26.97
CA THR A 137 -27.65 10.05 26.05
C THR A 137 -26.56 9.21 26.72
N ALA A 138 -26.01 8.25 26.01
CA ALA A 138 -24.88 7.45 26.45
C ALA A 138 -23.72 7.61 25.46
N ILE A 139 -22.49 7.72 25.99
CA ILE A 139 -21.27 7.67 25.19
C ILE A 139 -20.73 6.24 25.22
N VAL A 140 -20.44 5.73 24.05
CA VAL A 140 -19.95 4.37 23.82
C VAL A 140 -18.68 4.39 23.00
N GLU A 141 -17.70 3.60 23.39
CA GLU A 141 -16.48 3.42 22.63
C GLU A 141 -16.53 2.10 21.83
N SER A 142 -16.07 2.16 20.61
CA SER A 142 -15.84 0.99 19.77
C SER A 142 -14.43 0.99 19.22
N GLU A 143 -13.87 -0.21 19.07
CA GLU A 143 -12.60 -0.44 18.43
C GLU A 143 -12.82 -1.28 17.17
N VAL A 144 -12.34 -0.79 16.04
CA VAL A 144 -12.40 -1.50 14.75
C VAL A 144 -10.99 -1.92 14.38
N LYS A 145 -10.82 -3.20 14.04
CA LYS A 145 -9.55 -3.78 13.60
C LYS A 145 -9.73 -4.52 12.28
N LEU A 146 -8.80 -4.29 11.36
CA LEU A 146 -8.73 -5.02 10.09
C LEU A 146 -7.30 -5.50 9.88
N ASN A 147 -7.14 -6.82 9.77
CA ASN A 147 -5.91 -7.46 9.35
C ASN A 147 -6.07 -7.97 7.92
N VAL A 148 -5.11 -7.65 7.07
CA VAL A 148 -5.13 -8.08 5.66
C VAL A 148 -3.79 -8.73 5.32
N HIS A 149 -3.84 -10.00 4.99
CA HIS A 149 -2.71 -10.73 4.41
C HIS A 149 -2.97 -10.96 2.93
N THR A 150 -2.03 -10.62 2.08
CA THR A 150 -2.16 -10.87 0.64
C THR A 150 -0.91 -11.53 0.11
N ILE A 151 -1.08 -12.60 -0.64
CA ILE A 151 -0.02 -13.25 -1.41
C ILE A 151 -0.44 -13.30 -2.88
N GLY A 152 0.47 -13.00 -3.78
CA GLY A 152 0.15 -12.97 -5.20
C GLY A 152 1.36 -12.78 -6.09
N PHE A 153 1.08 -12.44 -7.34
CA PHE A 153 2.08 -12.07 -8.32
C PHE A 153 1.83 -10.65 -8.80
N GLU A 154 2.91 -9.92 -9.02
CA GLU A 154 2.83 -8.56 -9.51
C GLU A 154 3.48 -8.45 -10.89
N PHE A 155 2.96 -7.51 -11.67
CA PHE A 155 3.51 -7.03 -12.91
C PHE A 155 3.73 -5.52 -12.78
N GLY A 156 4.94 -5.07 -13.10
CA GLY A 156 5.29 -3.67 -12.95
C GLY A 156 6.32 -3.19 -13.96
N TYR A 157 6.55 -1.89 -13.92
CA TYR A 157 7.56 -1.21 -14.71
C TYR A 157 8.34 -0.22 -13.86
N GLN A 158 9.67 -0.28 -13.93
CA GLN A 158 10.55 0.66 -13.26
C GLN A 158 11.26 1.56 -14.26
N PHE A 159 11.01 2.86 -14.16
CA PHE A 159 11.77 3.89 -14.86
C PHE A 159 12.99 4.28 -14.06
N VAL A 160 14.09 4.53 -14.74
CA VAL A 160 15.32 5.05 -14.12
C VAL A 160 15.79 6.27 -14.89
N PHE A 161 15.91 7.39 -14.19
CA PHE A 161 16.32 8.67 -14.73
C PHE A 161 17.71 9.03 -14.20
N ARG A 162 18.64 9.37 -15.11
CA ARG A 162 20.01 9.78 -14.80
C ARG A 162 20.71 8.83 -13.81
N ASP A 163 20.39 7.51 -13.87
CA ASP A 163 20.91 6.41 -13.04
C ASP A 163 20.69 6.55 -11.52
N ARG A 164 20.01 7.57 -11.06
CA ARG A 164 19.81 7.85 -9.63
C ARG A 164 18.36 7.88 -9.19
N ILE A 165 17.48 8.42 -9.98
CA ILE A 165 16.05 8.55 -9.63
C ILE A 165 15.31 7.41 -10.30
N SER A 166 14.46 6.73 -9.55
CA SER A 166 13.56 5.72 -10.07
C SER A 166 12.10 6.10 -9.82
N LEU A 167 11.26 5.79 -10.78
CA LEU A 167 9.81 5.73 -10.62
C LEU A 167 9.41 4.28 -10.84
N ASP A 168 8.93 3.64 -9.81
CA ASP A 168 8.52 2.25 -9.82
C ASP A 168 7.01 2.16 -9.75
N MET A 169 6.41 1.38 -10.64
CA MET A 169 4.97 1.25 -10.78
C MET A 169 4.60 -0.24 -10.80
N VAL A 170 4.01 -0.73 -9.72
CA VAL A 170 3.27 -1.99 -9.73
C VAL A 170 1.92 -1.71 -10.36
N LEU A 171 1.74 -2.17 -11.61
CA LEU A 171 0.54 -1.88 -12.41
C LEU A 171 -0.59 -2.86 -12.10
N LEU A 172 -0.24 -4.13 -11.90
CA LEU A 172 -1.16 -5.21 -11.60
C LEU A 172 -0.52 -6.16 -10.59
N GLY A 173 -1.23 -6.44 -9.51
CA GLY A 173 -0.80 -7.38 -8.48
C GLY A 173 -1.95 -8.25 -7.99
N PRO A 174 -2.50 -9.15 -8.85
CA PRO A 174 -3.52 -10.09 -8.42
C PRO A 174 -2.97 -11.08 -7.41
N GLY A 175 -3.82 -11.47 -6.47
CA GLY A 175 -3.46 -12.42 -5.43
C GLY A 175 -4.66 -12.97 -4.70
N VAL A 176 -4.37 -13.66 -3.61
CA VAL A 176 -5.37 -14.13 -2.63
C VAL A 176 -5.14 -13.35 -1.35
N GLY A 177 -6.21 -12.77 -0.83
CA GLY A 177 -6.22 -12.00 0.40
C GLY A 177 -7.04 -12.68 1.49
N THR A 178 -6.51 -12.72 2.72
CA THR A 178 -7.26 -13.07 3.93
C THR A 178 -7.51 -11.81 4.71
N TYR A 179 -8.78 -11.54 5.00
CA TYR A 179 -9.29 -10.34 5.65
C TYR A 179 -9.95 -10.74 6.96
N ASP A 180 -9.35 -10.35 8.09
CA ASP A 180 -9.91 -10.54 9.44
C ASP A 180 -10.36 -9.17 9.97
N PHE A 181 -11.67 -8.97 10.00
CA PHE A 181 -12.31 -7.72 10.40
C PHE A 181 -13.07 -7.91 11.70
N LYS A 182 -12.81 -7.05 12.70
CA LYS A 182 -13.42 -7.12 14.03
C LYS A 182 -13.83 -5.74 14.52
N ALA A 183 -15.04 -5.65 15.07
CA ALA A 183 -15.52 -4.52 15.84
C ALA A 183 -15.76 -4.94 17.29
N GLY A 184 -15.03 -4.33 18.22
CA GLY A 184 -15.20 -4.49 19.64
C GLY A 184 -15.95 -3.28 20.25
N PHE A 185 -16.68 -3.50 21.32
CA PHE A 185 -17.42 -2.44 22.04
C PHE A 185 -17.06 -2.44 23.51
N SER A 186 -17.06 -1.26 24.14
CA SER A 186 -16.95 -1.12 25.57
C SER A 186 -18.13 -1.84 26.27
N ASN A 187 -17.87 -2.39 27.46
CA ASN A 187 -18.84 -3.16 28.23
C ASN A 187 -20.11 -2.35 28.52
N ASN A 188 -21.27 -3.05 28.62
CA ASN A 188 -22.60 -2.57 28.97
C ASN A 188 -23.46 -1.97 27.83
N LEU A 189 -23.17 -2.29 26.58
CA LEU A 189 -24.13 -1.98 25.51
C LEU A 189 -25.28 -3.01 25.45
N SER A 190 -26.49 -2.51 25.24
CA SER A 190 -27.60 -3.38 24.84
C SER A 190 -27.35 -3.92 23.42
N ASP A 191 -27.86 -5.12 23.14
CA ASP A 191 -27.68 -5.72 21.81
C ASP A 191 -28.28 -4.86 20.69
N ALA A 192 -29.38 -4.14 20.98
CA ALA A 192 -29.98 -3.19 20.05
C ALA A 192 -29.04 -2.00 19.73
N ALA A 193 -28.29 -1.51 20.72
CA ALA A 193 -27.33 -0.43 20.50
C ALA A 193 -26.09 -0.91 19.73
N LYS A 194 -25.60 -2.10 20.01
CA LYS A 194 -24.52 -2.74 19.23
C LYS A 194 -24.92 -2.88 17.76
N GLN A 195 -26.13 -3.39 17.52
CA GLN A 195 -26.64 -3.57 16.18
C GLN A 195 -26.69 -2.26 15.38
N LYS A 196 -27.16 -1.17 15.97
CA LYS A 196 -27.19 0.15 15.34
C LYS A 196 -25.80 0.65 14.94
N ILE A 197 -24.80 0.46 15.81
CA ILE A 197 -23.42 0.86 15.49
C ILE A 197 -22.85 -0.02 14.38
N LEU A 198 -23.06 -1.34 14.42
CA LEU A 198 -22.59 -2.26 13.39
C LEU A 198 -23.20 -1.94 12.01
N GLU A 199 -24.49 -1.63 11.95
CA GLU A 199 -25.17 -1.20 10.73
C GLU A 199 -24.60 0.12 10.19
N ALA A 200 -24.33 1.07 11.06
CA ALA A 200 -23.73 2.35 10.69
C ALA A 200 -22.29 2.20 10.19
N LEU A 201 -21.48 1.36 10.86
CA LEU A 201 -20.12 1.03 10.42
C LEU A 201 -20.12 0.30 9.09
N ASP A 202 -21.02 -0.68 8.90
CA ASP A 202 -21.15 -1.44 7.66
C ASP A 202 -21.47 -0.52 6.48
N GLY A 203 -22.44 0.37 6.64
CA GLY A 203 -22.80 1.35 5.62
C GLY A 203 -21.65 2.31 5.27
N ALA A 204 -20.93 2.82 6.28
CA ALA A 204 -19.80 3.71 6.07
C ALA A 204 -18.61 3.01 5.39
N LEU A 205 -18.35 1.76 5.75
CA LEU A 205 -17.31 0.94 5.12
C LEU A 205 -17.67 0.62 3.66
N ALA A 206 -18.92 0.26 3.39
CA ALA A 206 -19.39 -0.02 2.04
C ALA A 206 -19.28 1.21 1.12
N GLU A 207 -19.53 2.40 1.64
CA GLU A 207 -19.37 3.66 0.90
C GLU A 207 -17.90 4.00 0.59
N LYS A 208 -17.00 3.79 1.55
CA LYS A 208 -15.59 4.24 1.45
C LYS A 208 -14.64 3.22 0.82
N PHE A 209 -15.00 1.94 0.86
CA PHE A 209 -14.14 0.87 0.32
C PHE A 209 -14.74 0.22 -0.93
N PRO A 210 -14.26 0.57 -2.13
CA PRO A 210 -14.63 -0.15 -3.33
C PRO A 210 -14.33 -1.64 -3.19
N GLY A 211 -15.35 -2.48 -3.37
CA GLY A 211 -15.23 -3.93 -3.20
C GLY A 211 -15.43 -4.42 -1.76
N TYR A 212 -15.96 -3.60 -0.87
CA TYR A 212 -16.24 -3.97 0.53
C TYR A 212 -16.98 -5.31 0.64
N GLY A 213 -18.08 -5.53 -0.09
CA GLY A 213 -18.83 -6.79 -0.10
C GLY A 213 -18.06 -8.01 -0.62
N ILE A 214 -16.90 -7.79 -1.28
CA ILE A 214 -16.00 -8.89 -1.67
C ILE A 214 -15.13 -9.31 -0.49
N ILE A 215 -14.72 -8.37 0.37
CA ILE A 215 -13.78 -8.59 1.48
C ILE A 215 -14.48 -8.84 2.81
N VAL A 216 -15.71 -8.37 2.99
CA VAL A 216 -16.50 -8.52 4.22
C VAL A 216 -17.77 -9.28 3.93
N ASN A 217 -18.14 -10.22 4.82
CA ASN A 217 -19.48 -10.81 4.83
C ASN A 217 -20.37 -9.91 5.69
N GLU A 218 -21.18 -9.08 5.04
CA GLU A 218 -22.02 -8.06 5.68
C GLU A 218 -23.01 -8.66 6.69
N GLU A 219 -23.67 -9.79 6.36
CA GLU A 219 -24.62 -10.44 7.26
C GLU A 219 -23.92 -10.99 8.51
N GLU A 220 -22.76 -11.60 8.34
CA GLU A 220 -21.97 -12.10 9.46
C GLU A 220 -21.46 -10.97 10.33
N PHE A 221 -20.94 -9.90 9.71
CA PHE A 221 -20.44 -8.71 10.41
C PHE A 221 -21.55 -8.03 11.22
N LYS A 222 -22.71 -7.78 10.63
CA LYS A 222 -23.88 -7.19 11.33
C LYS A 222 -24.33 -8.03 12.51
N ARG A 223 -24.23 -9.36 12.42
CA ARG A 223 -24.65 -10.28 13.49
C ARG A 223 -23.62 -10.43 14.61
N LYS A 224 -22.34 -10.60 14.25
CA LYS A 224 -21.27 -10.97 15.18
C LYS A 224 -20.32 -9.84 15.51
N GLY A 225 -20.29 -8.75 14.72
CA GLY A 225 -19.25 -7.70 14.79
C GLY A 225 -17.89 -8.17 14.30
N SER A 226 -17.80 -9.34 13.66
CA SER A 226 -16.56 -9.86 13.09
C SER A 226 -16.83 -10.70 11.85
N THR A 227 -15.88 -10.70 10.94
CA THR A 227 -15.89 -11.56 9.76
C THR A 227 -14.46 -11.92 9.39
N ASP A 228 -14.25 -13.16 8.96
CA ASP A 228 -12.99 -13.67 8.40
C ASP A 228 -13.30 -14.20 6.99
N ARG A 229 -12.60 -13.70 6.01
CA ARG A 229 -12.83 -14.08 4.62
C ARG A 229 -11.54 -14.17 3.84
N THR A 230 -11.39 -15.25 3.09
CA THR A 230 -10.36 -15.40 2.07
C THR A 230 -10.97 -15.19 0.70
N THR A 231 -10.45 -14.22 -0.06
CA THR A 231 -10.97 -13.85 -1.38
C THR A 231 -9.87 -13.23 -2.24
N ILE A 232 -10.27 -12.60 -3.34
CA ILE A 232 -9.33 -11.93 -4.23
C ILE A 232 -8.59 -10.83 -3.47
N GLY A 233 -7.25 -10.87 -3.54
CA GLY A 233 -6.37 -9.78 -3.14
C GLY A 233 -5.87 -9.02 -4.36
N TYR A 234 -5.55 -7.75 -4.17
CA TYR A 234 -5.03 -6.91 -5.23
C TYR A 234 -4.00 -5.92 -4.69
N ARG A 235 -2.93 -5.73 -5.45
CA ARG A 235 -1.90 -4.71 -5.14
C ARG A 235 -1.65 -3.85 -6.35
N TYR A 236 -1.63 -2.54 -6.15
CA TYR A 236 -1.01 -1.59 -7.06
C TYR A 236 -0.21 -0.57 -6.24
N MET A 237 0.85 -0.03 -6.80
CA MET A 237 1.74 0.84 -6.05
C MET A 237 2.56 1.71 -7.00
N VAL A 238 2.74 2.97 -6.62
CA VAL A 238 3.67 3.88 -7.27
C VAL A 238 4.66 4.39 -6.23
N GLN A 239 5.94 4.27 -6.54
CA GLN A 239 7.03 4.64 -5.64
C GLN A 239 8.04 5.53 -6.36
N LEU A 240 8.53 6.54 -5.65
CA LEU A 240 9.69 7.31 -6.05
C LEU A 240 10.92 6.80 -5.30
N GLY A 241 12.03 6.61 -5.99
CA GLY A 241 13.23 6.04 -5.42
C GLY A 241 14.51 6.79 -5.73
N PHE A 242 15.49 6.59 -4.86
CA PHE A 242 16.86 7.07 -5.04
C PHE A 242 17.84 5.89 -5.01
N ARG A 243 18.64 5.77 -6.06
CA ARG A 243 19.60 4.68 -6.29
C ARG A 243 21.01 5.08 -5.87
N PHE A 244 21.72 4.17 -5.19
CA PHE A 244 23.10 4.37 -4.69
C PHE A 244 23.92 3.07 -4.70
#